data_9e3297639c6dadcff3a441a49caaa71a
#
_entry.id   9e3297639c6dadcff3a441a49caaa71a
#
_cell.length_a   1.000
_cell.length_b   1.000
_cell.length_c   1.000
_cell.angle_alpha   90.00
_cell.angle_beta   90.00
_cell.angle_gamma   90.00
#
_symmetry.space_group_name_H-M   'P 1'
#
loop_
_entity.id
_entity.type
_entity.pdbx_description
1 polymer ?
#
loop_
_entity_poly.entity_id
_entity_poly.type
_entity_poly.pdbx_seq_one_letter_code
_entity_poly.pdbx_strand_id
1 'polypeptide(L)'
;MIAPRLGSPSVVFHLAKVCRRNVLIASGKMNDPVGRPRFTIPDGRAALVIAHPGHELLVHGWLELARPVIFILTDGSGRTNQSRLESTTKVFNQTGAKPGSIYGRFTDRAAYAAILDREFDLFIRLASELAEALIAKRIDYVAGDAAEGYSPTHDVCRLIINTAVKIAYQTTGRGVANFEFPLVRPPDADLAALHPDDIWLQLDEEAFARKLVSAKGYAPLTSEVSAALSRESADAYSKEWLHRVDGSCDTCGWDGERPSYEEYGEKQVAAGYYQRVLRYHEHLEPLAAALSCYAEKHHSKL
;
A
#
# COMPACT_ATOMS: atom_id res chain seq x y z
N MET A 1 33.55 15.54 6.98
CA MET A 1 32.51 14.60 7.51
C MET A 1 31.46 14.41 6.41
N ILE A 2 31.56 13.27 5.72
CA ILE A 2 30.65 12.93 4.61
C ILE A 2 29.41 12.31 5.26
N ALA A 3 28.26 12.94 5.11
CA ALA A 3 26.99 12.40 5.59
C ALA A 3 26.73 11.03 4.95
N PRO A 4 26.33 9.99 5.71
CA PRO A 4 26.04 8.69 5.16
C PRO A 4 24.83 8.78 4.21
N ARG A 5 24.99 8.26 3.01
CA ARG A 5 23.90 8.11 2.04
C ARG A 5 22.96 7.00 2.54
N LEU A 6 21.89 7.37 3.20
CA LEU A 6 20.83 6.44 3.55
C LEU A 6 20.04 6.10 2.28
N GLY A 7 20.16 4.86 1.83
CA GLY A 7 19.30 4.31 0.77
C GLY A 7 18.08 3.63 1.41
N SER A 8 16.91 4.19 1.28
CA SER A 8 15.67 3.43 1.37
C SER A 8 15.61 2.47 0.18
N PRO A 9 15.09 1.23 0.31
CA PRO A 9 14.79 0.44 -0.88
C PRO A 9 13.85 1.29 -1.71
N SER A 10 14.29 1.71 -2.90
CA SER A 10 13.33 2.15 -3.91
C SER A 10 12.34 1.00 -4.05
N VAL A 11 11.07 1.32 -4.26
CA VAL A 11 10.06 0.37 -4.72
C VAL A 11 10.55 -0.16 -6.08
N VAL A 12 11.59 -0.99 -6.03
CA VAL A 12 11.97 -1.83 -7.14
C VAL A 12 10.94 -2.95 -7.05
N PHE A 13 10.06 -3.01 -8.03
CA PHE A 13 9.23 -4.18 -8.27
C PHE A 13 10.15 -5.41 -8.32
N HIS A 14 10.45 -5.99 -7.17
CA HIS A 14 11.24 -7.19 -7.05
C HIS A 14 10.25 -8.36 -7.06
N LEU A 15 9.80 -8.69 -8.27
CA LEU A 15 9.08 -9.92 -8.49
C LEU A 15 10.02 -11.09 -8.22
N ALA A 16 9.68 -11.85 -7.19
CA ALA A 16 10.37 -13.04 -6.77
C ALA A 16 10.52 -14.02 -7.94
N LYS A 17 11.65 -14.73 -8.00
CA LYS A 17 11.86 -15.88 -8.86
C LYS A 17 10.83 -16.98 -8.54
N VAL A 18 9.73 -17.01 -9.25
CA VAL A 18 8.85 -18.16 -9.27
C VAL A 18 9.18 -19.03 -10.48
N CYS A 19 9.35 -20.30 -10.20
CA CYS A 19 9.72 -21.39 -11.09
C CYS A 19 8.78 -21.46 -12.30
N ARG A 20 9.37 -21.52 -13.51
CA ARG A 20 8.66 -21.70 -14.78
C ARG A 20 7.86 -23.01 -14.75
N ARG A 21 6.55 -22.93 -14.84
CA ARG A 21 5.70 -23.98 -15.42
C ARG A 21 4.91 -23.37 -16.56
N ASN A 22 5.13 -23.93 -17.76
CA ASN A 22 4.42 -23.60 -18.98
C ASN A 22 2.92 -23.84 -18.80
N VAL A 23 2.10 -22.78 -18.92
CA VAL A 23 0.66 -22.92 -19.10
C VAL A 23 0.33 -22.40 -20.50
N LEU A 24 -0.26 -23.31 -21.30
CA LEU A 24 -0.78 -23.04 -22.63
C LEU A 24 -1.91 -21.98 -22.56
N ILE A 25 -1.76 -20.91 -23.33
CA ILE A 25 -2.76 -19.86 -23.51
C ILE A 25 -3.78 -20.37 -24.53
N ALA A 26 -5.00 -20.64 -24.08
CA ALA A 26 -6.16 -20.82 -24.95
C ALA A 26 -6.84 -19.46 -25.12
N SER A 27 -6.90 -18.94 -26.35
CA SER A 27 -7.66 -17.75 -26.75
C SER A 27 -9.16 -18.06 -26.71
N GLY A 28 -9.81 -17.70 -25.63
CA GLY A 28 -11.26 -17.76 -25.47
C GLY A 28 -11.72 -16.60 -24.59
N LYS A 29 -12.90 -16.03 -24.88
CA LYS A 29 -13.54 -15.01 -24.06
C LYS A 29 -13.57 -15.49 -22.60
N MET A 30 -12.62 -15.03 -21.79
CA MET A 30 -12.57 -15.38 -20.38
C MET A 30 -13.73 -14.69 -19.65
N ASN A 31 -14.80 -15.45 -19.42
CA ASN A 31 -15.62 -15.21 -18.25
C ASN A 31 -14.75 -15.55 -17.04
N ASP A 32 -14.87 -14.75 -15.96
CA ASP A 32 -14.37 -15.12 -14.64
C ASP A 32 -14.70 -16.60 -14.39
N PRO A 33 -13.77 -17.46 -13.94
CA PRO A 33 -14.04 -18.87 -13.68
C PRO A 33 -15.18 -19.14 -12.70
N VAL A 34 -15.71 -18.10 -12.05
CA VAL A 34 -16.82 -18.16 -11.08
C VAL A 34 -18.07 -17.41 -11.56
N GLY A 35 -18.12 -16.87 -12.80
CA GLY A 35 -19.30 -16.19 -13.35
C GLY A 35 -19.61 -14.82 -12.72
N ARG A 36 -18.63 -14.17 -12.08
CA ARG A 36 -18.81 -12.85 -11.45
C ARG A 36 -18.80 -11.73 -12.48
N PRO A 37 -19.48 -10.58 -12.20
CA PRO A 37 -19.39 -9.41 -13.04
C PRO A 37 -17.93 -8.90 -13.12
N ARG A 38 -17.56 -8.25 -14.24
CA ARG A 38 -16.19 -7.78 -14.51
C ARG A 38 -15.62 -6.82 -13.45
N PHE A 39 -16.44 -6.33 -12.54
CA PHE A 39 -16.02 -5.55 -11.37
C PHE A 39 -17.12 -5.55 -10.31
N THR A 40 -16.69 -5.54 -9.03
CA THR A 40 -17.52 -5.24 -7.87
C THR A 40 -16.82 -4.12 -7.11
N ILE A 41 -17.37 -2.91 -7.15
CA ILE A 41 -16.91 -1.80 -6.31
C ILE A 41 -18.01 -1.53 -5.30
N PRO A 42 -17.71 -1.46 -4.00
CA PRO A 42 -18.71 -1.07 -3.00
C PRO A 42 -19.26 0.32 -3.32
N ASP A 43 -20.56 0.48 -3.15
CA ASP A 43 -21.15 1.82 -3.15
C ASP A 43 -20.62 2.62 -1.96
N GLY A 44 -20.43 3.92 -2.16
CA GLY A 44 -20.04 4.82 -1.09
C GLY A 44 -18.77 5.60 -1.34
N ARG A 45 -18.31 6.27 -0.29
CA ARG A 45 -17.12 7.12 -0.33
C ARG A 45 -15.87 6.32 -0.01
N ALA A 46 -14.91 6.35 -0.92
CA ALA A 46 -13.65 5.65 -0.80
C ALA A 46 -12.54 6.51 -0.20
N ALA A 47 -11.60 5.87 0.48
CA ALA A 47 -10.28 6.42 0.76
C ALA A 47 -9.20 5.50 0.21
N LEU A 48 -8.07 6.09 -0.25
CA LEU A 48 -6.82 5.39 -0.50
C LEU A 48 -5.79 5.85 0.52
N VAL A 49 -5.10 4.91 1.15
CA VAL A 49 -4.03 5.21 2.11
C VAL A 49 -2.78 4.43 1.69
N ILE A 50 -1.73 5.14 1.35
CA ILE A 50 -0.48 4.55 0.85
C ILE A 50 0.74 5.10 1.58
N ALA A 51 1.77 4.28 1.70
CA ALA A 51 3.02 4.68 2.33
C ALA A 51 3.79 5.69 1.48
N HIS A 52 3.86 5.46 0.18
CA HIS A 52 4.67 6.27 -0.75
C HIS A 52 3.91 6.64 -2.02
N PRO A 53 4.21 7.83 -2.61
CA PRO A 53 3.77 8.19 -3.95
C PRO A 53 4.27 7.20 -5.00
N GLY A 54 3.37 6.79 -5.89
CA GLY A 54 3.60 5.80 -6.96
C GLY A 54 2.83 4.49 -6.78
N HIS A 55 2.41 4.13 -5.54
CA HIS A 55 1.61 2.92 -5.28
C HIS A 55 0.23 3.00 -5.93
N GLU A 56 -0.32 4.20 -6.05
CA GLU A 56 -1.59 4.48 -6.70
C GLU A 56 -1.66 4.01 -8.15
N LEU A 57 -0.52 3.86 -8.82
CA LEU A 57 -0.45 3.36 -10.18
C LEU A 57 -0.93 1.92 -10.31
N LEU A 58 -0.81 1.12 -9.25
CA LEU A 58 -1.27 -0.28 -9.23
C LEU A 58 -2.78 -0.39 -9.30
N VAL A 59 -3.49 0.59 -8.75
CA VAL A 59 -4.95 0.64 -8.63
C VAL A 59 -5.56 1.81 -9.43
N HIS A 60 -4.93 2.18 -10.55
CA HIS A 60 -5.29 3.35 -11.36
C HIS A 60 -6.74 3.30 -11.87
N GLY A 61 -7.19 2.14 -12.35
CA GLY A 61 -8.57 1.98 -12.82
C GLY A 61 -9.58 2.10 -11.68
N TRP A 62 -9.26 1.56 -10.51
CA TRP A 62 -10.08 1.75 -9.32
C TRP A 62 -10.12 3.23 -8.90
N LEU A 63 -9.01 3.99 -9.03
CA LEU A 63 -9.00 5.43 -8.77
C LEU A 63 -9.98 6.20 -9.66
N GLU A 64 -10.02 5.88 -10.96
CA GLU A 64 -10.93 6.52 -11.91
C GLU A 64 -12.41 6.30 -11.54
N LEU A 65 -12.73 5.11 -11.05
CA LEU A 65 -14.10 4.71 -10.69
C LEU A 65 -14.50 5.24 -9.31
N ALA A 66 -13.66 5.01 -8.28
CA ALA A 66 -13.97 5.31 -6.89
C ALA A 66 -13.73 6.79 -6.52
N ARG A 67 -12.81 7.48 -7.23
CA ARG A 67 -12.40 8.88 -6.97
C ARG A 67 -12.15 9.15 -5.49
N PRO A 68 -11.28 8.38 -4.84
CA PRO A 68 -11.12 8.37 -3.39
C PRO A 68 -10.52 9.66 -2.86
N VAL A 69 -10.67 9.84 -1.54
CA VAL A 69 -9.80 10.75 -0.78
C VAL A 69 -8.49 10.03 -0.50
N ILE A 70 -7.35 10.68 -0.77
CA ILE A 70 -6.04 10.04 -0.75
C ILE A 70 -5.18 10.55 0.39
N PHE A 71 -4.64 9.62 1.16
CA PHE A 71 -3.68 9.87 2.23
C PHE A 71 -2.36 9.19 1.88
N ILE A 72 -1.26 9.93 2.00
CA ILE A 72 0.09 9.45 1.69
C ILE A 72 0.99 9.78 2.88
N LEU A 73 1.67 8.78 3.43
CA LEU A 73 2.49 9.00 4.63
C LEU A 73 3.76 9.79 4.30
N THR A 74 4.51 9.37 3.28
CA THR A 74 5.79 9.97 2.94
C THR A 74 5.76 10.68 1.58
N ASP A 75 6.80 11.45 1.31
CA ASP A 75 6.95 12.16 0.05
C ASP A 75 7.54 11.31 -1.10
N GLY A 76 7.89 10.05 -0.82
CA GLY A 76 8.49 9.14 -1.80
C GLY A 76 9.89 9.53 -2.24
N SER A 77 10.61 10.35 -1.46
CA SER A 77 11.93 10.88 -1.83
C SER A 77 13.03 9.79 -1.92
N GLY A 78 12.88 8.69 -1.18
CA GLY A 78 13.75 7.52 -1.27
C GLY A 78 15.25 7.87 -1.31
N ARG A 79 15.96 7.26 -2.28
CA ARG A 79 17.40 7.48 -2.48
C ARG A 79 17.73 8.82 -3.14
N THR A 80 16.82 9.35 -3.92
CA THR A 80 17.05 10.56 -4.72
C THR A 80 16.95 11.83 -3.91
N ASN A 81 16.34 11.78 -2.72
CA ASN A 81 15.95 12.92 -1.91
C ASN A 81 15.04 13.92 -2.68
N GLN A 82 14.34 13.44 -3.70
CA GLN A 82 13.40 14.22 -4.50
C GLN A 82 11.99 13.70 -4.28
N SER A 83 11.10 14.56 -3.82
CA SER A 83 9.69 14.23 -3.63
C SER A 83 9.03 13.79 -4.93
N ARG A 84 8.17 12.77 -4.83
CA ARG A 84 7.34 12.27 -5.95
C ARG A 84 5.93 12.83 -5.95
N LEU A 85 5.57 13.67 -4.98
CA LEU A 85 4.22 14.18 -4.79
C LEU A 85 3.67 14.93 -6.01
N GLU A 86 4.52 15.63 -6.77
CA GLU A 86 4.08 16.32 -7.99
C GLU A 86 3.56 15.33 -9.03
N SER A 87 4.27 14.22 -9.25
CA SER A 87 3.86 13.19 -10.22
C SER A 87 2.56 12.50 -9.78
N THR A 88 2.44 12.15 -8.51
CA THR A 88 1.22 11.60 -7.92
C THR A 88 0.05 12.58 -8.00
N THR A 89 0.28 13.88 -7.75
CA THR A 89 -0.76 14.91 -7.89
C THR A 89 -1.30 14.99 -9.33
N LYS A 90 -0.44 14.80 -10.32
CA LYS A 90 -0.88 14.72 -11.73
C LYS A 90 -1.81 13.54 -11.99
N VAL A 91 -1.48 12.35 -11.42
CA VAL A 91 -2.34 11.16 -11.51
C VAL A 91 -3.71 11.45 -10.86
N PHE A 92 -3.74 12.08 -9.69
CA PHE A 92 -5.01 12.39 -9.01
C PHE A 92 -5.87 13.39 -9.78
N ASN A 93 -5.26 14.39 -10.38
CA ASN A 93 -5.99 15.33 -11.22
C ASN A 93 -6.61 14.64 -12.46
N GLN A 94 -5.95 13.62 -13.00
CA GLN A 94 -6.45 12.84 -14.14
C GLN A 94 -7.60 11.89 -13.73
N THR A 95 -7.51 11.28 -12.57
CA THR A 95 -8.48 10.29 -12.08
C THR A 95 -9.64 10.92 -11.30
N GLY A 96 -9.55 12.19 -10.93
CA GLY A 96 -10.56 12.89 -10.12
C GLY A 96 -10.47 12.59 -8.62
N ALA A 97 -9.42 11.90 -8.17
CA ALA A 97 -9.12 11.69 -6.76
C ALA A 97 -8.67 13.00 -6.08
N LYS A 98 -8.79 13.09 -4.75
CA LYS A 98 -8.51 14.33 -4.01
C LYS A 98 -7.57 14.06 -2.83
N PRO A 99 -6.57 14.92 -2.59
CA PRO A 99 -5.70 14.78 -1.41
C PRO A 99 -6.48 14.95 -0.10
N GLY A 100 -6.11 14.14 0.89
CA GLY A 100 -6.55 14.24 2.28
C GLY A 100 -5.61 15.10 3.13
N SER A 101 -5.78 15.05 4.46
CA SER A 101 -4.97 15.83 5.41
C SER A 101 -3.55 15.30 5.58
N ILE A 102 -3.33 14.00 5.41
CA ILE A 102 -2.01 13.38 5.45
C ILE A 102 -1.55 13.23 4.00
N TYR A 103 -0.59 14.05 3.58
CA TYR A 103 -0.16 14.10 2.18
C TYR A 103 1.34 14.37 2.07
N GLY A 104 2.14 13.28 2.12
CA GLY A 104 3.59 13.34 2.02
C GLY A 104 4.24 14.15 3.12
N ARG A 105 3.78 13.98 4.36
CA ARG A 105 4.19 14.79 5.52
C ARG A 105 5.63 14.55 5.93
N PHE A 106 6.17 13.38 5.63
CA PHE A 106 7.51 12.96 6.02
C PHE A 106 8.33 12.60 4.79
N THR A 107 9.65 12.79 4.87
CA THR A 107 10.54 12.12 3.92
C THR A 107 10.60 10.62 4.25
N ASP A 108 10.91 9.78 3.27
CA ASP A 108 11.10 8.34 3.52
C ASP A 108 12.16 8.08 4.61
N ARG A 109 13.20 8.89 4.62
CA ARG A 109 14.26 8.84 5.65
C ARG A 109 13.72 9.14 7.04
N ALA A 110 12.88 10.17 7.18
CA ALA A 110 12.31 10.54 8.48
C ALA A 110 11.36 9.45 8.99
N ALA A 111 10.52 8.89 8.13
CA ALA A 111 9.65 7.78 8.49
C ALA A 111 10.45 6.54 8.93
N TYR A 112 11.50 6.17 8.18
CA TYR A 112 12.37 5.06 8.54
C TYR A 112 13.08 5.27 9.89
N ALA A 113 13.61 6.49 10.13
CA ALA A 113 14.25 6.86 11.40
C ALA A 113 13.26 6.77 12.56
N ALA A 114 12.04 7.27 12.41
CA ALA A 114 11.02 7.21 13.43
C ALA A 114 10.65 5.76 13.82
N ILE A 115 10.65 4.82 12.86
CA ILE A 115 10.45 3.40 13.16
C ILE A 115 11.65 2.85 13.96
N LEU A 116 12.88 3.12 13.50
CA LEU A 116 14.10 2.69 14.19
C LEU A 116 14.24 3.24 15.60
N ASP A 117 13.79 4.47 15.83
CA ASP A 117 13.88 5.16 17.11
C ASP A 117 12.65 4.92 17.98
N ARG A 118 11.70 4.07 17.49
CA ARG A 118 10.47 3.69 18.20
C ARG A 118 9.61 4.88 18.61
N GLU A 119 9.50 5.87 17.73
CA GLU A 119 8.63 7.04 17.93
C GLU A 119 7.14 6.67 17.81
N PHE A 120 6.66 5.75 18.65
CA PHE A 120 5.32 5.17 18.57
C PHE A 120 4.22 6.22 18.65
N ASP A 121 4.41 7.27 19.43
CA ASP A 121 3.45 8.38 19.55
C ASP A 121 3.21 9.09 18.21
N LEU A 122 4.21 9.13 17.32
CA LEU A 122 4.06 9.68 15.98
C LEU A 122 3.03 8.86 15.18
N PHE A 123 3.16 7.56 15.17
CA PHE A 123 2.29 6.66 14.41
C PHE A 123 0.89 6.56 15.03
N ILE A 124 0.78 6.63 16.35
CA ILE A 124 -0.49 6.72 17.07
C ILE A 124 -1.24 8.01 16.66
N ARG A 125 -0.56 9.16 16.64
CA ARG A 125 -1.18 10.41 16.16
C ARG A 125 -1.63 10.33 14.71
N LEU A 126 -0.84 9.70 13.83
CA LEU A 126 -1.24 9.48 12.43
C LEU A 126 -2.48 8.61 12.32
N ALA A 127 -2.57 7.53 13.10
CA ALA A 127 -3.74 6.65 13.11
C ALA A 127 -4.98 7.40 13.61
N SER A 128 -4.85 8.23 14.66
CA SER A 128 -5.94 9.07 15.18
C SER A 128 -6.40 10.09 14.14
N GLU A 129 -5.48 10.82 13.51
CA GLU A 129 -5.79 11.81 12.48
C GLU A 129 -6.48 11.16 11.27
N LEU A 130 -6.01 9.98 10.87
CA LEU A 130 -6.65 9.22 9.81
C LEU A 130 -8.07 8.81 10.21
N ALA A 131 -8.29 8.30 11.43
CA ALA A 131 -9.60 7.94 11.93
C ALA A 131 -10.58 9.14 11.94
N GLU A 132 -10.12 10.28 12.43
CA GLU A 132 -10.89 11.54 12.39
C GLU A 132 -11.27 11.93 10.96
N ALA A 133 -10.33 11.80 10.02
CA ALA A 133 -10.59 12.11 8.62
C ALA A 133 -11.60 11.13 7.98
N LEU A 134 -11.50 9.82 8.29
CA LEU A 134 -12.46 8.81 7.83
C LEU A 134 -13.86 9.11 8.34
N ILE A 135 -13.99 9.50 9.61
CA ILE A 135 -15.27 9.86 10.24
C ILE A 135 -15.83 11.14 9.62
N ALA A 136 -15.05 12.21 9.59
CA ALA A 136 -15.49 13.54 9.13
C ALA A 136 -15.93 13.52 7.66
N LYS A 137 -15.23 12.73 6.83
CA LYS A 137 -15.55 12.59 5.41
C LYS A 137 -16.60 11.50 5.13
N ARG A 138 -17.06 10.80 6.17
CA ARG A 138 -18.01 9.67 6.07
C ARG A 138 -17.53 8.63 5.06
N ILE A 139 -16.28 8.20 5.19
CA ILE A 139 -15.70 7.17 4.33
C ILE A 139 -16.41 5.84 4.64
N ASP A 140 -16.79 5.11 3.60
CA ASP A 140 -17.49 3.83 3.70
C ASP A 140 -16.51 2.67 3.56
N TYR A 141 -15.44 2.86 2.77
CA TYR A 141 -14.38 1.88 2.66
C TYR A 141 -13.02 2.51 2.38
N VAL A 142 -11.97 1.84 2.83
CA VAL A 142 -10.58 2.23 2.64
C VAL A 142 -9.81 1.13 1.93
N ALA A 143 -8.99 1.50 0.95
CA ALA A 143 -8.00 0.65 0.34
C ALA A 143 -6.59 1.17 0.69
N GLY A 144 -5.61 0.29 0.78
CA GLY A 144 -4.23 0.70 1.04
C GLY A 144 -3.22 -0.41 0.87
N ASP A 145 -1.97 -0.09 1.15
CA ASP A 145 -0.86 -1.02 1.00
C ASP A 145 -1.07 -2.29 1.82
N ALA A 146 -0.74 -3.46 1.26
CA ALA A 146 -0.62 -4.69 2.01
C ALA A 146 0.67 -4.71 2.84
N ALA A 147 0.64 -5.44 3.97
CA ALA A 147 1.86 -5.77 4.72
C ALA A 147 2.49 -7.02 4.12
N GLU A 148 3.63 -6.87 3.46
CA GLU A 148 4.29 -7.96 2.73
C GLU A 148 5.70 -8.27 3.27
N GLY A 149 6.14 -7.62 4.38
CA GLY A 149 7.49 -7.76 4.92
C GLY A 149 8.60 -7.31 3.96
N TYR A 150 8.22 -6.55 2.94
CA TYR A 150 9.14 -6.03 1.93
C TYR A 150 9.73 -4.67 2.32
N SER A 151 8.88 -3.77 2.79
CA SER A 151 9.26 -2.44 3.28
C SER A 151 8.60 -2.17 4.62
N PRO A 152 9.37 -1.79 5.65
CA PRO A 152 8.80 -1.52 6.97
C PRO A 152 7.79 -0.37 6.94
N THR A 153 7.93 0.60 6.04
CA THR A 153 6.99 1.72 5.93
C THR A 153 5.65 1.28 5.33
N HIS A 154 5.63 0.27 4.44
CA HIS A 154 4.37 -0.33 3.94
C HIS A 154 3.64 -1.04 5.07
N ASP A 155 4.36 -1.87 5.83
CA ASP A 155 3.79 -2.61 6.96
C ASP A 155 3.24 -1.66 8.03
N VAL A 156 3.98 -0.56 8.34
CA VAL A 156 3.51 0.49 9.26
C VAL A 156 2.28 1.22 8.69
N CYS A 157 2.23 1.49 7.38
CA CYS A 157 1.06 2.08 6.74
C CYS A 157 -0.17 1.19 6.95
N ARG A 158 -0.06 -0.13 6.76
CA ARG A 158 -1.13 -1.09 7.01
C ARG A 158 -1.58 -1.07 8.47
N LEU A 159 -0.65 -1.06 9.44
CA LEU A 159 -0.97 -0.95 10.86
C LEU A 159 -1.75 0.34 11.18
N ILE A 160 -1.36 1.46 10.62
CA ILE A 160 -2.05 2.75 10.78
C ILE A 160 -3.49 2.65 10.24
N ILE A 161 -3.68 2.05 9.05
CA ILE A 161 -5.01 1.88 8.46
C ILE A 161 -5.90 1.03 9.35
N ASN A 162 -5.43 -0.15 9.76
CA ASN A 162 -6.19 -1.08 10.61
C ASN A 162 -6.60 -0.40 11.92
N THR A 163 -5.68 0.31 12.55
CA THR A 163 -5.92 1.07 13.78
C THR A 163 -6.96 2.17 13.56
N ALA A 164 -6.84 2.94 12.49
CA ALA A 164 -7.77 4.04 12.19
C ALA A 164 -9.19 3.54 11.93
N VAL A 165 -9.33 2.42 11.21
CA VAL A 165 -10.63 1.78 10.96
C VAL A 165 -11.26 1.29 12.28
N LYS A 166 -10.47 0.68 13.17
CA LYS A 166 -10.92 0.23 14.51
C LYS A 166 -11.37 1.41 15.36
N ILE A 167 -10.60 2.49 15.42
CA ILE A 167 -10.98 3.73 16.14
C ILE A 167 -12.25 4.34 15.55
N ALA A 168 -12.38 4.43 14.23
CA ALA A 168 -13.55 4.99 13.57
C ALA A 168 -14.82 4.19 13.92
N TYR A 169 -14.74 2.87 13.91
CA TYR A 169 -15.83 2.00 14.33
C TYR A 169 -16.21 2.21 15.79
N GLN A 170 -15.24 2.21 16.69
CA GLN A 170 -15.47 2.41 18.13
C GLN A 170 -16.09 3.77 18.45
N THR A 171 -15.70 4.81 17.69
CA THR A 171 -16.20 6.17 17.90
C THR A 171 -17.62 6.36 17.38
N THR A 172 -17.99 5.69 16.28
CA THR A 172 -19.25 6.01 15.56
C THR A 172 -20.24 4.87 15.51
N GLY A 173 -19.84 3.64 15.85
CA GLY A 173 -20.60 2.41 15.62
C GLY A 173 -20.76 2.03 14.15
N ARG A 174 -20.21 2.83 13.20
CA ARG A 174 -20.32 2.60 11.76
C ARG A 174 -19.06 1.91 11.24
N GLY A 175 -19.22 0.74 10.62
CA GLY A 175 -18.10 0.04 10.00
C GLY A 175 -17.55 0.79 8.80
N VAL A 176 -16.23 0.80 8.66
CA VAL A 176 -15.51 1.18 7.44
C VAL A 176 -14.91 -0.11 6.87
N ALA A 177 -15.33 -0.48 5.67
CA ALA A 177 -14.80 -1.68 5.02
C ALA A 177 -13.30 -1.46 4.70
N ASN A 178 -12.46 -2.46 4.99
CA ASN A 178 -11.01 -2.34 4.86
C ASN A 178 -10.51 -3.30 3.78
N PHE A 179 -9.69 -2.77 2.87
CA PHE A 179 -9.10 -3.51 1.76
C PHE A 179 -7.60 -3.23 1.66
N GLU A 180 -6.87 -4.20 1.13
CA GLU A 180 -5.46 -4.04 0.82
C GLU A 180 -5.15 -4.52 -0.59
N PHE A 181 -4.07 -4.00 -1.16
CA PHE A 181 -3.56 -4.47 -2.45
C PHE A 181 -2.07 -4.77 -2.37
N PRO A 182 -1.62 -5.86 -3.01
CA PRO A 182 -0.22 -6.25 -2.99
C PRO A 182 0.63 -5.28 -3.81
N LEU A 183 1.84 -5.03 -3.33
CA LEU A 183 2.83 -4.16 -3.98
C LEU A 183 3.93 -4.96 -4.68
N VAL A 184 4.21 -6.16 -4.17
CA VAL A 184 5.33 -7.00 -4.60
C VAL A 184 4.86 -8.23 -5.38
N ARG A 185 3.70 -8.79 -5.03
CA ARG A 185 3.12 -9.95 -5.71
C ARG A 185 2.32 -9.52 -6.94
N PRO A 186 2.39 -10.31 -8.05
CA PRO A 186 1.52 -10.05 -9.20
C PRO A 186 0.05 -10.14 -8.81
N PRO A 187 -0.85 -9.36 -9.43
CA PRO A 187 -2.27 -9.38 -9.13
C PRO A 187 -2.97 -10.73 -9.36
N ASP A 188 -2.35 -11.63 -10.12
CA ASP A 188 -2.91 -12.94 -10.53
C ASP A 188 -2.35 -14.14 -9.75
N ALA A 189 -1.47 -13.89 -8.76
CA ALA A 189 -0.77 -14.97 -8.04
C ALA A 189 -1.71 -15.90 -7.25
N ASP A 190 -2.92 -15.44 -6.85
CA ASP A 190 -3.83 -16.19 -5.98
C ASP A 190 -5.32 -16.09 -6.37
N LEU A 191 -5.65 -16.22 -7.64
CA LEU A 191 -7.04 -16.29 -8.10
C LEU A 191 -7.88 -17.39 -7.42
N ALA A 192 -7.25 -18.38 -6.81
CA ALA A 192 -7.92 -19.48 -6.08
C ALA A 192 -8.37 -19.07 -4.65
N ALA A 193 -7.84 -17.97 -4.11
CA ALA A 193 -8.11 -17.51 -2.74
C ALA A 193 -9.04 -16.29 -2.67
N LEU A 194 -9.84 -16.04 -3.73
CA LEU A 194 -10.79 -14.91 -3.80
C LEU A 194 -11.83 -14.96 -2.68
N HIS A 195 -11.82 -13.95 -1.81
CA HIS A 195 -12.92 -13.71 -0.89
C HIS A 195 -14.14 -13.15 -1.65
N PRO A 196 -15.39 -13.54 -1.30
CA PRO A 196 -16.59 -13.00 -1.95
C PRO A 196 -16.70 -11.48 -1.96
N ASP A 197 -16.10 -10.82 -0.96
CA ASP A 197 -16.15 -9.37 -0.78
C ASP A 197 -14.93 -8.63 -1.35
N ASP A 198 -14.01 -9.33 -2.00
CA ASP A 198 -12.87 -8.69 -2.66
C ASP A 198 -13.32 -7.78 -3.81
N ILE A 199 -12.61 -6.67 -3.98
CA ILE A 199 -12.81 -5.79 -5.13
C ILE A 199 -11.90 -6.28 -6.25
N TRP A 200 -12.52 -6.60 -7.39
CA TRP A 200 -11.83 -7.05 -8.57
C TRP A 200 -12.20 -6.20 -9.78
N LEU A 201 -11.19 -5.79 -10.54
CA LEU A 201 -11.35 -5.03 -11.77
C LEU A 201 -10.57 -5.68 -12.90
N GLN A 202 -11.25 -5.96 -14.01
CA GLN A 202 -10.63 -6.20 -15.30
C GLN A 202 -10.76 -4.93 -16.13
N LEU A 203 -9.65 -4.22 -16.34
CA LEU A 203 -9.64 -3.01 -17.16
C LEU A 203 -9.90 -3.36 -18.62
N ASP A 204 -10.74 -2.58 -19.28
CA ASP A 204 -10.85 -2.61 -20.72
C ASP A 204 -9.62 -1.97 -21.40
N GLU A 205 -9.54 -2.04 -22.72
CA GLU A 205 -8.38 -1.54 -23.49
C GLU A 205 -8.13 -0.05 -23.25
N GLU A 206 -9.18 0.76 -23.13
CA GLU A 206 -9.06 2.20 -22.94
C GLU A 206 -8.58 2.55 -21.52
N ALA A 207 -9.16 1.97 -20.49
CA ALA A 207 -8.74 2.15 -19.09
C ALA A 207 -7.31 1.64 -18.89
N PHE A 208 -6.98 0.50 -19.47
CA PHE A 208 -5.63 -0.04 -19.41
C PHE A 208 -4.62 0.86 -20.13
N ALA A 209 -4.96 1.40 -21.31
CA ALA A 209 -4.12 2.36 -22.01
C ALA A 209 -3.87 3.63 -21.17
N ARG A 210 -4.90 4.18 -20.50
CA ARG A 210 -4.74 5.32 -19.57
C ARG A 210 -3.82 4.98 -18.40
N LYS A 211 -3.97 3.82 -17.79
CA LYS A 211 -3.06 3.34 -16.72
C LYS A 211 -1.61 3.29 -17.20
N LEU A 212 -1.36 2.72 -18.38
CA LEU A 212 -0.01 2.64 -18.95
C LEU A 212 0.56 4.02 -19.28
N VAL A 213 -0.26 4.95 -19.81
CA VAL A 213 0.16 6.34 -20.04
C VAL A 213 0.56 7.02 -18.74
N SER A 214 -0.26 6.89 -17.68
CA SER A 214 0.05 7.45 -16.37
C SER A 214 1.33 6.84 -15.78
N ALA A 215 1.51 5.53 -15.85
CA ALA A 215 2.70 4.84 -15.35
C ALA A 215 3.97 5.25 -16.11
N LYS A 216 3.94 5.27 -17.45
CA LYS A 216 5.07 5.69 -18.29
C LYS A 216 5.38 7.18 -18.14
N GLY A 217 4.37 8.01 -17.87
CA GLY A 217 4.52 9.45 -17.64
C GLY A 217 4.98 9.80 -16.22
N TYR A 218 5.11 8.82 -15.34
CA TYR A 218 5.55 9.03 -13.96
C TYR A 218 7.08 9.09 -13.89
N ALA A 219 7.65 10.27 -14.17
CA ALA A 219 9.07 10.48 -14.37
C ALA A 219 9.99 9.88 -13.28
N PRO A 220 9.69 10.01 -11.97
CA PRO A 220 10.56 9.44 -10.93
C PRO A 220 10.60 7.91 -10.87
N LEU A 221 9.69 7.20 -11.55
CA LEU A 221 9.59 5.73 -11.58
C LEU A 221 9.79 5.14 -12.99
N THR A 222 10.31 5.91 -13.93
CA THR A 222 10.46 5.47 -15.34
C THR A 222 11.26 4.17 -15.47
N SER A 223 12.36 4.02 -14.71
CA SER A 223 13.19 2.81 -14.71
C SER A 223 12.47 1.61 -14.13
N GLU A 224 11.75 1.81 -13.02
CA GLU A 224 10.99 0.78 -12.33
C GLU A 224 9.82 0.30 -13.17
N VAL A 225 9.06 1.23 -13.77
CA VAL A 225 7.96 0.92 -14.68
C VAL A 225 8.46 0.17 -15.90
N SER A 226 9.54 0.61 -16.52
CA SER A 226 10.13 -0.07 -17.67
C SER A 226 10.61 -1.48 -17.33
N ALA A 227 11.25 -1.66 -16.16
CA ALA A 227 11.69 -2.95 -15.67
C ALA A 227 10.52 -3.88 -15.35
N ALA A 228 9.43 -3.37 -14.78
CA ALA A 228 8.21 -4.13 -14.51
C ALA A 228 7.56 -4.63 -15.79
N LEU A 229 7.32 -3.73 -16.75
CA LEU A 229 6.73 -4.08 -18.06
C LEU A 229 7.61 -5.00 -18.91
N SER A 230 8.91 -5.07 -18.65
CA SER A 230 9.82 -5.99 -19.36
C SER A 230 9.86 -7.38 -18.73
N ARG A 231 9.53 -7.49 -17.46
CA ARG A 231 9.55 -8.77 -16.71
C ARG A 231 8.25 -9.54 -16.78
N GLU A 232 7.15 -8.80 -16.70
CA GLU A 232 5.80 -9.36 -16.73
C GLU A 232 5.14 -9.03 -18.07
N SER A 233 4.18 -9.87 -18.48
CA SER A 233 3.26 -9.46 -19.55
C SER A 233 2.55 -8.18 -19.13
N ALA A 234 2.49 -7.19 -20.01
CA ALA A 234 1.74 -5.96 -19.74
C ALA A 234 0.29 -6.25 -19.34
N ASP A 235 -0.26 -7.37 -19.83
CA ASP A 235 -1.61 -7.85 -19.56
C ASP A 235 -1.84 -8.18 -18.07
N ALA A 236 -0.80 -8.55 -17.32
CA ALA A 236 -0.91 -8.76 -15.87
C ALA A 236 -1.36 -7.49 -15.13
N TYR A 237 -0.98 -6.32 -15.65
CA TYR A 237 -1.36 -5.03 -15.09
C TYR A 237 -2.74 -4.52 -15.53
N SER A 238 -3.43 -5.24 -16.43
CA SER A 238 -4.83 -4.96 -16.79
C SER A 238 -5.83 -5.39 -15.72
N LYS A 239 -5.35 -6.08 -14.70
CA LYS A 239 -6.14 -6.54 -13.56
C LYS A 239 -5.79 -5.73 -12.32
N GLU A 240 -6.78 -5.37 -11.54
CA GLU A 240 -6.61 -4.71 -10.24
C GLU A 240 -7.42 -5.46 -9.19
N TRP A 241 -6.78 -5.67 -8.06
CA TRP A 241 -7.36 -6.48 -7.01
C TRP A 241 -7.10 -5.86 -5.65
N LEU A 242 -8.18 -5.73 -4.87
CA LEU A 242 -8.11 -5.27 -3.49
C LEU A 242 -8.76 -6.34 -2.61
N HIS A 243 -7.95 -6.93 -1.75
CA HIS A 243 -8.37 -7.98 -0.82
C HIS A 243 -9.09 -7.41 0.38
N ARG A 244 -10.16 -8.06 0.79
CA ARG A 244 -10.83 -7.74 2.05
C ARG A 244 -9.92 -8.07 3.23
N VAL A 245 -9.71 -7.08 4.10
CA VAL A 245 -9.04 -7.27 5.38
C VAL A 245 -10.09 -7.55 6.45
N ASP A 246 -10.08 -8.76 7.02
CA ASP A 246 -10.96 -9.12 8.11
C ASP A 246 -10.50 -8.49 9.41
N GLY A 247 -11.46 -8.05 10.25
CA GLY A 247 -11.24 -7.15 11.39
C GLY A 247 -10.38 -7.67 12.55
N SER A 248 -9.67 -8.79 12.40
CA SER A 248 -8.85 -9.39 13.44
C SER A 248 -7.33 -9.21 13.24
N CYS A 249 -6.90 -8.49 12.19
CA CYS A 249 -5.48 -8.31 11.93
C CYS A 249 -4.88 -7.20 12.82
N ASP A 250 -4.73 -7.47 14.11
CA ASP A 250 -3.96 -6.64 15.05
C ASP A 250 -2.44 -6.83 14.86
N THR A 251 -2.04 -7.79 14.02
CA THR A 251 -0.64 -8.02 13.62
C THR A 251 -0.51 -7.72 12.12
N CYS A 252 0.62 -7.17 11.69
CA CYS A 252 1.02 -7.33 10.29
C CYS A 252 0.97 -8.84 10.03
N GLY A 253 0.13 -9.31 9.12
CA GLY A 253 -0.11 -10.73 8.82
C GLY A 253 1.15 -11.54 8.47
N TRP A 254 2.15 -11.42 9.31
CA TRP A 254 3.44 -12.05 9.17
C TRP A 254 3.34 -13.49 9.66
N ASP A 255 3.52 -14.43 8.77
CA ASP A 255 3.40 -15.89 9.00
C ASP A 255 4.63 -16.54 9.66
N GLY A 256 5.54 -15.73 10.19
CA GLY A 256 6.73 -16.19 10.92
C GLY A 256 7.99 -16.33 10.09
N GLU A 257 7.96 -16.10 8.79
CA GLU A 257 9.17 -15.99 7.98
C GLU A 257 9.85 -14.64 8.25
N ARG A 258 11.16 -14.60 8.10
CA ARG A 258 11.95 -13.38 8.30
C ARG A 258 11.63 -12.33 7.23
N PRO A 259 11.23 -11.08 7.57
CA PRO A 259 10.96 -10.03 6.60
C PRO A 259 12.16 -9.73 5.70
N SER A 260 11.92 -9.56 4.41
CA SER A 260 12.99 -9.30 3.44
C SER A 260 13.73 -7.99 3.67
N TYR A 261 13.09 -6.99 4.30
CA TYR A 261 13.75 -5.75 4.67
C TYR A 261 14.83 -5.93 5.76
N GLU A 262 14.76 -6.98 6.60
CA GLU A 262 15.83 -7.27 7.57
C GLU A 262 17.10 -7.76 6.87
N GLU A 263 16.96 -8.73 5.96
CA GLU A 263 18.09 -9.22 5.17
C GLU A 263 18.72 -8.11 4.33
N TYR A 264 17.86 -7.27 3.71
CA TYR A 264 18.33 -6.10 3.00
C TYR A 264 19.08 -5.13 3.93
N GLY A 265 18.51 -4.83 5.10
CA GLY A 265 19.12 -3.95 6.09
C GLY A 265 20.50 -4.44 6.55
N GLU A 266 20.68 -5.75 6.80
CA GLU A 266 21.98 -6.36 7.14
C GLU A 266 23.01 -6.16 6.04
N LYS A 267 22.61 -6.39 4.78
CA LYS A 267 23.49 -6.15 3.63
C LYS A 267 23.91 -4.68 3.55
N GLN A 268 23.00 -3.75 3.85
CA GLN A 268 23.30 -2.31 3.85
C GLN A 268 24.20 -1.90 5.01
N VAL A 269 24.05 -2.49 6.20
CA VAL A 269 24.95 -2.26 7.34
C VAL A 269 26.35 -2.83 7.05
N ALA A 270 26.43 -4.05 6.51
CA ALA A 270 27.70 -4.65 6.12
C ALA A 270 28.43 -3.85 5.04
N ALA A 271 27.71 -3.19 4.14
CA ALA A 271 28.25 -2.30 3.12
C ALA A 271 28.57 -0.88 3.63
N GLY A 272 28.29 -0.57 4.91
CA GLY A 272 28.54 0.74 5.51
C GLY A 272 27.54 1.84 5.13
N TYR A 273 26.41 1.49 4.49
CA TYR A 273 25.38 2.45 4.12
C TYR A 273 24.40 2.74 5.24
N TYR A 274 24.10 1.74 6.10
CA TYR A 274 23.24 1.88 7.26
C TYR A 274 24.04 1.70 8.54
N GLN A 275 23.57 2.30 9.63
CA GLN A 275 24.17 2.13 10.96
C GLN A 275 23.45 1.04 11.78
N ARG A 276 22.17 0.84 11.55
CA ARG A 276 21.32 -0.10 12.29
C ARG A 276 20.41 -0.85 11.31
N VAL A 277 20.05 -2.07 11.68
CA VAL A 277 19.05 -2.89 10.97
C VAL A 277 17.70 -2.67 11.62
N LEU A 278 16.67 -2.40 10.82
CA LEU A 278 15.30 -2.44 11.28
C LEU A 278 14.85 -3.90 11.35
N ARG A 279 14.36 -4.33 12.51
CA ARG A 279 13.91 -5.71 12.76
C ARG A 279 12.45 -5.73 13.17
N TYR A 280 11.72 -6.73 12.70
CA TYR A 280 10.30 -6.89 12.97
C TYR A 280 10.01 -6.95 14.48
N HIS A 281 10.61 -7.92 15.16
CA HIS A 281 10.37 -8.14 16.60
C HIS A 281 10.85 -6.98 17.50
N GLU A 282 11.81 -6.19 17.05
CA GLU A 282 12.33 -5.08 17.83
C GLU A 282 11.58 -3.77 17.60
N HIS A 283 10.99 -3.57 16.41
CA HIS A 283 10.47 -2.26 16.00
C HIS A 283 8.99 -2.32 15.60
N LEU A 284 8.59 -3.25 14.69
CA LEU A 284 7.23 -3.28 14.17
C LEU A 284 6.25 -3.99 15.11
N GLU A 285 6.63 -5.10 15.68
CA GLU A 285 5.79 -5.83 16.63
C GLU A 285 5.44 -4.98 17.87
N PRO A 286 6.39 -4.29 18.53
CA PRO A 286 6.06 -3.37 19.62
C PRO A 286 5.20 -2.17 19.17
N LEU A 287 5.39 -1.67 17.95
CA LEU A 287 4.55 -0.62 17.38
C LEU A 287 3.10 -1.12 17.16
N ALA A 288 2.94 -2.32 16.60
CA ALA A 288 1.63 -2.95 16.43
C ALA A 288 0.90 -3.10 17.78
N ALA A 289 1.61 -3.58 18.81
CA ALA A 289 1.07 -3.68 20.15
C ALA A 289 0.66 -2.32 20.74
N ALA A 290 1.47 -1.27 20.55
CA ALA A 290 1.16 0.08 20.99
C ALA A 290 -0.09 0.66 20.30
N LEU A 291 -0.21 0.47 18.99
CA LEU A 291 -1.36 0.90 18.21
C LEU A 291 -2.64 0.15 18.60
N SER A 292 -2.57 -1.17 18.80
CA SER A 292 -3.70 -1.97 19.26
C SER A 292 -4.16 -1.54 20.65
N CYS A 293 -3.24 -1.39 21.59
CA CYS A 293 -3.54 -0.91 22.96
C CYS A 293 -4.16 0.49 22.95
N TYR A 294 -3.71 1.37 22.05
CA TYR A 294 -4.30 2.70 21.91
C TYR A 294 -5.74 2.62 21.39
N ALA A 295 -6.00 1.83 20.35
CA ALA A 295 -7.35 1.63 19.85
C ALA A 295 -8.30 1.08 20.91
N GLU A 296 -7.87 0.09 21.71
CA GLU A 296 -8.70 -0.49 22.77
C GLU A 296 -9.12 0.52 23.85
N LYS A 297 -8.25 1.47 24.19
CA LYS A 297 -8.57 2.55 25.14
C LYS A 297 -9.64 3.52 24.65
N HIS A 298 -9.83 3.62 23.34
CA HIS A 298 -10.92 4.43 22.77
C HIS A 298 -12.29 3.80 23.00
N HIS A 299 -12.37 2.46 23.13
CA HIS A 299 -13.62 1.76 23.43
C HIS A 299 -14.16 2.03 24.85
N SER A 300 -13.26 2.35 25.81
CA SER A 300 -13.62 2.52 27.23
C SER A 300 -14.16 3.92 27.57
N LYS A 301 -14.28 4.84 26.60
CA LYS A 301 -14.72 6.23 26.81
C LYS A 301 -16.14 6.49 26.33
N LEU A 302 -16.84 5.49 25.83
CA LEU A 302 -18.27 5.51 25.46
C LEU A 302 -19.10 4.69 26.43
#